data_54e2ebbbf22ab004949a031237ee186e
#
_entry.id   54e2ebbbf22ab004949a031237ee186e
#
_cell.length_a   1.000
_cell.length_b   1.000
_cell.length_c   1.000
_cell.angle_alpha   90.00
_cell.angle_beta   90.00
_cell.angle_gamma   90.00
#
_symmetry.space_group_name_H-M   'P 1'
#
loop_
_entity.id
_entity.type
_entity.pdbx_description
1 polymer ?
#
loop_
_entity_poly.entity_id
_entity_poly.type
_entity_poly.pdbx_seq_one_letter_code
_entity_poly.pdbx_strand_id
1 'polypeptide(L)'
;RSRGLGDVYKRQVLDELYDGGVADVDAARDLPCHTGLVLISDRGSGLGRVTPDKRVRLVRGDREVFGLRGRSAEQRIALDLLMDPDIGIVSLGGRAGTGKSALALCAGLESVLERRIHQKVIVFRPIYAVGGQELGYLPGSEAEKMNPWGQAVHDTLTSVTTPEVVEEVSARGLLEVLPLTHIRGRSLHDAFVIVDEAQSLERNVLLTVLSRMGANARVVLTHDVAQRDNLRVGRYDGVVAVVEKLKGHPLFAHVTLNRSERSAIAALVTEMLEDLPQ
;
A
#
# COMPACT_ATOMS: atom_id res chain seq x y z
N ARG A 1 1.82 -9.71 16.89
CA ARG A 1 2.81 -10.77 16.59
C ARG A 1 2.52 -11.24 15.18
N SER A 2 3.29 -10.80 14.18
CA SER A 2 3.35 -11.45 12.88
C SER A 2 3.85 -12.87 13.11
N ARG A 3 2.96 -13.85 12.99
CA ARG A 3 3.40 -15.24 12.93
C ARG A 3 4.27 -15.36 11.69
N GLY A 4 5.55 -15.68 11.87
CA GLY A 4 6.44 -16.07 10.79
C GLY A 4 5.79 -17.24 10.04
N LEU A 5 5.50 -16.99 8.78
CA LEU A 5 4.73 -17.89 7.92
C LEU A 5 5.68 -18.87 7.24
N GLY A 6 6.22 -19.80 8.00
CA GLY A 6 6.91 -20.96 7.44
C GLY A 6 6.13 -22.22 7.80
N ASP A 7 5.02 -22.45 7.10
CA ASP A 7 4.39 -23.76 7.15
C ASP A 7 5.01 -24.66 6.08
N VAL A 8 5.53 -25.79 6.49
CA VAL A 8 6.06 -26.80 5.57
C VAL A 8 4.88 -27.61 5.03
N TYR A 9 4.57 -27.42 3.76
CA TYR A 9 3.51 -28.17 3.09
C TYR A 9 4.08 -29.35 2.29
N LYS A 10 3.27 -30.40 2.21
CA LYS A 10 3.62 -31.56 1.39
C LYS A 10 3.81 -31.11 -0.07
N ARG A 11 4.75 -31.71 -0.76
CA ARG A 11 5.06 -31.49 -2.18
C ARG A 11 3.81 -31.39 -3.07
N GLN A 12 2.83 -32.23 -2.80
CA GLN A 12 1.55 -32.28 -3.53
C GLN A 12 0.82 -30.95 -3.59
N VAL A 13 0.82 -30.17 -2.50
CA VAL A 13 0.15 -28.85 -2.45
C VAL A 13 0.84 -27.83 -3.36
N LEU A 14 2.17 -27.82 -3.42
CA LEU A 14 2.90 -26.93 -4.33
C LEU A 14 2.69 -27.33 -5.79
N ASP A 15 2.72 -28.62 -6.11
CA ASP A 15 2.46 -29.12 -7.45
C ASP A 15 1.03 -28.72 -7.90
N GLU A 16 0.02 -28.89 -7.05
CA GLU A 16 -1.37 -28.45 -7.31
C GLU A 16 -1.46 -26.94 -7.56
N LEU A 17 -0.73 -26.12 -6.77
CA LEU A 17 -0.70 -24.67 -6.94
C LEU A 17 -0.07 -24.25 -8.26
N TYR A 18 1.05 -24.88 -8.64
CA TYR A 18 1.72 -24.54 -9.90
C TYR A 18 0.95 -25.02 -11.13
N ASP A 19 0.29 -26.17 -11.05
CA ASP A 19 -0.49 -26.74 -12.14
C ASP A 19 -1.88 -26.11 -12.28
N GLY A 20 -2.58 -25.94 -11.15
CA GLY A 20 -3.97 -25.48 -11.13
C GLY A 20 -4.17 -24.02 -10.68
N GLY A 21 -3.13 -23.36 -10.17
CA GLY A 21 -3.20 -21.99 -9.68
C GLY A 21 -3.91 -21.83 -8.33
N VAL A 22 -4.61 -22.86 -7.85
CA VAL A 22 -5.37 -22.87 -6.59
C VAL A 22 -5.24 -24.25 -5.95
N ALA A 23 -5.02 -24.30 -4.62
CA ALA A 23 -5.00 -25.53 -3.84
C ALA A 23 -5.84 -25.40 -2.57
N ASP A 24 -6.34 -26.54 -2.07
CA ASP A 24 -6.98 -26.62 -0.77
C ASP A 24 -5.92 -26.90 0.30
N VAL A 25 -5.80 -25.99 1.27
CA VAL A 25 -4.79 -26.05 2.33
C VAL A 25 -5.47 -25.87 3.66
N ASP A 26 -5.45 -26.89 4.50
CA ASP A 26 -6.16 -26.87 5.79
C ASP A 26 -5.78 -25.67 6.65
N ALA A 27 -4.50 -25.32 6.73
CA ALA A 27 -4.03 -24.17 7.50
C ALA A 27 -4.56 -22.81 6.99
N ALA A 28 -5.06 -22.73 5.76
CA ALA A 28 -5.65 -21.51 5.23
C ALA A 28 -7.07 -21.25 5.72
N ARG A 29 -7.76 -22.27 6.22
CA ARG A 29 -9.17 -22.18 6.65
C ARG A 29 -9.36 -21.22 7.82
N ASP A 30 -8.39 -21.19 8.75
CA ASP A 30 -8.42 -20.32 9.92
C ASP A 30 -7.79 -18.93 9.70
N LEU A 31 -7.19 -18.70 8.53
CA LEU A 31 -6.55 -17.44 8.22
C LEU A 31 -7.54 -16.44 7.62
N PRO A 32 -7.36 -15.14 7.88
CA PRO A 32 -8.13 -14.10 7.22
C PRO A 32 -7.99 -14.17 5.69
N CYS A 33 -9.07 -13.82 4.98
CA CYS A 33 -9.01 -13.62 3.53
C CYS A 33 -7.88 -12.66 3.15
N HIS A 34 -7.23 -12.94 2.03
CA HIS A 34 -6.09 -12.18 1.50
C HIS A 34 -4.78 -12.27 2.32
N THR A 35 -4.71 -13.14 3.32
CA THR A 35 -3.43 -13.41 3.99
C THR A 35 -2.42 -13.98 2.99
N GLY A 36 -1.24 -13.35 2.89
CA GLY A 36 -0.12 -13.86 2.11
C GLY A 36 0.59 -15.02 2.81
N LEU A 37 1.00 -16.02 2.05
CA LEU A 37 1.65 -17.22 2.52
C LEU A 37 2.96 -17.46 1.77
N VAL A 38 3.99 -17.86 2.50
CA VAL A 38 5.18 -18.48 1.92
C VAL A 38 5.07 -19.98 2.16
N LEU A 39 4.94 -20.73 1.08
CA LEU A 39 4.83 -22.18 1.09
C LEU A 39 6.21 -22.77 0.85
N ILE A 40 6.66 -23.65 1.74
CA ILE A 40 8.01 -24.23 1.69
C ILE A 40 7.89 -25.75 1.61
N SER A 41 8.61 -26.36 0.67
CA SER A 41 8.80 -27.79 0.57
C SER A 41 10.30 -28.11 0.48
N ASP A 42 10.65 -29.40 0.51
CA ASP A 42 11.99 -29.93 0.32
C ASP A 42 12.64 -29.58 -1.04
N ARG A 43 11.83 -29.19 -2.04
CA ARG A 43 12.28 -28.88 -3.41
C ARG A 43 12.17 -27.43 -3.81
N GLY A 44 11.56 -26.59 -3.00
CA GLY A 44 11.40 -25.18 -3.34
C GLY A 44 10.37 -24.46 -2.50
N SER A 45 10.14 -23.22 -2.86
CA SER A 45 9.14 -22.36 -2.20
C SER A 45 8.25 -21.68 -3.21
N GLY A 46 7.00 -21.40 -2.81
CA GLY A 46 6.02 -20.66 -3.58
C GLY A 46 5.35 -19.59 -2.74
N LEU A 47 4.74 -18.64 -3.41
CA LEU A 47 3.92 -17.63 -2.75
C LEU A 47 2.44 -17.94 -3.02
N GLY A 48 1.63 -17.82 -1.98
CA GLY A 48 0.20 -18.00 -2.07
C GLY A 48 -0.55 -16.91 -1.34
N ARG A 49 -1.84 -16.83 -1.58
CA ARG A 49 -2.77 -15.92 -0.91
C ARG A 49 -4.07 -16.62 -0.60
N VAL A 50 -4.58 -16.46 0.61
CA VAL A 50 -5.88 -17.00 1.02
C VAL A 50 -7.00 -16.29 0.26
N THR A 51 -7.84 -17.04 -0.41
CA THR A 51 -9.00 -16.55 -1.15
C THR A 51 -10.22 -16.39 -0.21
N PRO A 52 -11.30 -15.68 -0.65
CA PRO A 52 -12.52 -15.57 0.14
C PRO A 52 -13.17 -16.92 0.49
N ASP A 53 -13.05 -17.91 -0.38
CA ASP A 53 -13.53 -19.30 -0.18
C ASP A 53 -12.54 -20.20 0.59
N LYS A 54 -11.54 -19.58 1.23
CA LYS A 54 -10.56 -20.23 2.11
C LYS A 54 -9.62 -21.23 1.43
N ARG A 55 -9.47 -21.15 0.14
CA ARG A 55 -8.41 -21.85 -0.59
C ARG A 55 -7.16 -20.96 -0.70
N VAL A 56 -6.08 -21.50 -1.21
CA VAL A 56 -4.85 -20.75 -1.49
C VAL A 56 -4.70 -20.59 -3.00
N ARG A 57 -4.55 -19.34 -3.46
CA ARG A 57 -4.26 -19.00 -4.85
C ARG A 57 -2.78 -18.69 -4.99
N LEU A 58 -2.16 -19.17 -6.07
CA LEU A 58 -0.76 -18.88 -6.40
C LEU A 58 -0.57 -17.37 -6.64
N VAL A 59 0.45 -16.81 -5.99
CA VAL A 59 0.95 -15.46 -6.26
C VAL A 59 2.16 -15.57 -7.17
N ARG A 60 2.07 -15.05 -8.39
CA ARG A 60 3.17 -15.07 -9.35
C ARG A 60 4.26 -14.11 -8.92
N GLY A 61 5.44 -14.63 -8.64
CA GLY A 61 6.57 -13.85 -8.14
C GLY A 61 7.27 -13.00 -9.20
N ASP A 62 7.02 -13.26 -10.47
CA ASP A 62 7.59 -12.58 -11.65
C ASP A 62 6.71 -11.44 -12.19
N ARG A 63 5.57 -11.17 -11.54
CA ARG A 63 4.67 -10.09 -11.96
C ARG A 63 5.38 -8.74 -11.97
N GLU A 64 5.30 -8.09 -13.11
CA GLU A 64 5.72 -6.70 -13.28
C GLU A 64 4.48 -5.82 -13.34
N VAL A 65 4.53 -4.68 -12.65
CA VAL A 65 3.45 -3.69 -12.58
C VAL A 65 4.07 -2.33 -12.87
N PHE A 66 3.76 -1.76 -14.01
CA PHE A 66 4.31 -0.51 -14.49
C PHE A 66 5.85 -0.43 -14.35
N GLY A 67 6.54 -1.47 -14.83
CA GLY A 67 8.00 -1.61 -14.75
C GLY A 67 8.55 -2.03 -13.38
N LEU A 68 7.72 -2.07 -12.33
CA LEU A 68 8.15 -2.45 -10.99
C LEU A 68 7.94 -3.94 -10.73
N ARG A 69 8.97 -4.60 -10.19
CA ARG A 69 8.90 -5.99 -9.70
C ARG A 69 9.13 -6.03 -8.20
N GLY A 70 8.37 -6.86 -7.50
CA GLY A 70 8.57 -7.07 -6.07
C GLY A 70 9.88 -7.78 -5.79
N ARG A 71 10.71 -7.22 -4.92
CA ARG A 71 12.01 -7.78 -4.50
C ARG A 71 11.87 -8.74 -3.33
N SER A 72 10.91 -8.50 -2.43
CA SER A 72 10.60 -9.38 -1.30
C SER A 72 9.28 -10.14 -1.53
N ALA A 73 9.04 -11.18 -0.72
CA ALA A 73 7.79 -11.93 -0.73
C ALA A 73 6.59 -11.01 -0.44
N GLU A 74 6.72 -10.12 0.55
CA GLU A 74 5.68 -9.18 0.94
C GLU A 74 5.37 -8.18 -0.19
N GLN A 75 6.39 -7.66 -0.91
CA GLN A 75 6.18 -6.77 -2.05
C GLN A 75 5.47 -7.48 -3.22
N ARG A 76 5.80 -8.76 -3.49
CA ARG A 76 5.12 -9.56 -4.52
C ARG A 76 3.67 -9.82 -4.15
N ILE A 77 3.39 -10.12 -2.88
CA ILE A 77 2.02 -10.25 -2.37
C ILE A 77 1.29 -8.91 -2.46
N ALA A 78 1.95 -7.79 -2.09
CA ALA A 78 1.37 -6.46 -2.21
C ALA A 78 0.97 -6.13 -3.66
N LEU A 79 1.82 -6.42 -4.64
CA LEU A 79 1.48 -6.23 -6.06
C LEU A 79 0.30 -7.10 -6.50
N ASP A 80 0.22 -8.35 -6.04
CA ASP A 80 -0.92 -9.21 -6.33
C ASP A 80 -2.23 -8.66 -5.77
N LEU A 81 -2.20 -8.16 -4.52
CA LEU A 81 -3.35 -7.50 -3.87
C LEU A 81 -3.75 -6.20 -4.56
N LEU A 82 -2.77 -5.36 -4.90
CA LEU A 82 -3.00 -4.07 -5.57
C LEU A 82 -3.59 -4.24 -6.97
N MET A 83 -3.31 -5.34 -7.64
CA MET A 83 -3.79 -5.61 -9.00
C MET A 83 -5.05 -6.48 -9.06
N ASP A 84 -5.58 -6.90 -7.92
CA ASP A 84 -6.83 -7.66 -7.84
C ASP A 84 -8.04 -6.70 -7.90
N PRO A 85 -8.89 -6.78 -8.95
CA PRO A 85 -10.01 -5.86 -9.12
C PRO A 85 -11.09 -6.00 -8.05
N ASP A 86 -11.17 -7.14 -7.37
CA ASP A 86 -12.20 -7.42 -6.38
C ASP A 86 -11.88 -6.81 -5.00
N ILE A 87 -10.66 -6.28 -4.80
CA ILE A 87 -10.25 -5.67 -3.55
C ILE A 87 -10.40 -4.15 -3.65
N GLY A 88 -11.34 -3.58 -2.91
CA GLY A 88 -11.61 -2.14 -2.90
C GLY A 88 -10.66 -1.32 -2.02
N ILE A 89 -10.16 -1.91 -0.94
CA ILE A 89 -9.28 -1.24 0.03
C ILE A 89 -8.03 -2.09 0.26
N VAL A 90 -6.86 -1.54 -0.05
CA VAL A 90 -5.56 -2.19 0.22
C VAL A 90 -4.78 -1.36 1.23
N SER A 91 -4.36 -1.97 2.33
CA SER A 91 -3.54 -1.35 3.37
C SER A 91 -2.10 -1.86 3.28
N LEU A 92 -1.16 -0.96 3.04
CA LEU A 92 0.26 -1.22 2.98
C LEU A 92 0.95 -0.63 4.21
N GLY A 93 1.23 -1.48 5.20
CA GLY A 93 1.99 -1.11 6.39
C GLY A 93 3.49 -1.36 6.21
N GLY A 94 4.31 -0.68 7.01
CA GLY A 94 5.75 -0.94 7.06
C GLY A 94 6.57 0.34 7.28
N ARG A 95 7.83 0.16 7.68
CA ARG A 95 8.74 1.28 7.92
C ARG A 95 9.00 2.09 6.65
N ALA A 96 9.49 3.31 6.82
CA ALA A 96 9.93 4.11 5.69
C ALA A 96 11.01 3.38 4.86
N GLY A 97 10.97 3.56 3.53
CA GLY A 97 11.91 2.89 2.62
C GLY A 97 11.60 1.44 2.27
N THR A 98 10.44 0.90 2.66
CA THR A 98 10.01 -0.46 2.28
C THR A 98 9.32 -0.52 0.90
N GLY A 99 9.16 0.62 0.22
CA GLY A 99 8.60 0.71 -1.13
C GLY A 99 7.08 0.90 -1.21
N LYS A 100 6.38 1.18 -0.10
CA LYS A 100 4.91 1.34 -0.07
C LYS A 100 4.38 2.29 -1.14
N SER A 101 4.90 3.52 -1.16
CA SER A 101 4.42 4.58 -2.07
C SER A 101 4.75 4.26 -3.53
N ALA A 102 5.92 3.67 -3.81
CA ALA A 102 6.29 3.22 -5.16
C ALA A 102 5.36 2.10 -5.66
N LEU A 103 5.07 1.09 -4.82
CA LEU A 103 4.14 0.01 -5.15
C LEU A 103 2.73 0.56 -5.44
N ALA A 104 2.23 1.47 -4.59
CA ALA A 104 0.92 2.08 -4.77
C ALA A 104 0.83 2.93 -6.05
N LEU A 105 1.84 3.76 -6.32
CA LEU A 105 1.90 4.59 -7.53
C LEU A 105 1.99 3.75 -8.80
N CYS A 106 2.86 2.75 -8.85
CA CYS A 106 2.97 1.87 -10.01
C CYS A 106 1.68 1.10 -10.28
N ALA A 107 1.02 0.60 -9.23
CA ALA A 107 -0.27 -0.05 -9.37
C ALA A 107 -1.37 0.90 -9.89
N GLY A 108 -1.37 2.15 -9.41
CA GLY A 108 -2.30 3.17 -9.89
C GLY A 108 -2.07 3.53 -11.36
N LEU A 109 -0.84 3.75 -11.76
CA LEU A 109 -0.48 4.05 -13.16
C LEU A 109 -0.75 2.87 -14.10
N GLU A 110 -0.42 1.65 -13.69
CA GLU A 110 -0.81 0.42 -14.40
C GLU A 110 -2.31 0.35 -14.64
N SER A 111 -3.08 0.67 -13.59
CA SER A 111 -4.54 0.65 -13.64
C SER A 111 -5.13 1.71 -14.58
N VAL A 112 -4.47 2.87 -14.70
CA VAL A 112 -4.93 3.99 -15.54
C VAL A 112 -4.42 3.87 -16.97
N LEU A 113 -3.12 3.66 -17.17
CA LEU A 113 -2.48 3.71 -18.48
C LEU A 113 -2.59 2.39 -19.25
N GLU A 114 -2.28 1.28 -18.59
CA GLU A 114 -2.19 -0.03 -19.24
C GLU A 114 -3.55 -0.74 -19.24
N ARG A 115 -4.19 -0.83 -18.08
CA ARG A 115 -5.45 -1.58 -17.93
C ARG A 115 -6.69 -0.77 -18.21
N ARG A 116 -6.62 0.56 -18.15
CA ARG A 116 -7.74 1.49 -18.35
C ARG A 116 -8.96 1.21 -17.47
N ILE A 117 -8.71 0.74 -16.25
CA ILE A 117 -9.74 0.46 -15.24
C ILE A 117 -10.19 1.75 -14.57
N HIS A 118 -9.25 2.63 -14.27
CA HIS A 118 -9.49 3.93 -13.64
C HIS A 118 -9.09 5.06 -14.59
N GLN A 119 -9.68 6.24 -14.38
CA GLN A 119 -9.40 7.42 -15.21
C GLN A 119 -8.17 8.19 -14.73
N LYS A 120 -7.91 8.19 -13.42
CA LYS A 120 -6.78 8.91 -12.82
C LYS A 120 -6.33 8.31 -11.49
N VAL A 121 -5.11 8.65 -11.11
CA VAL A 121 -4.56 8.43 -9.77
C VAL A 121 -4.68 9.70 -8.98
N ILE A 122 -5.18 9.63 -7.75
CA ILE A 122 -5.25 10.76 -6.82
C ILE A 122 -4.49 10.38 -5.56
N VAL A 123 -3.46 11.16 -5.24
CA VAL A 123 -2.70 11.00 -3.99
C VAL A 123 -3.16 12.05 -3.00
N PHE A 124 -3.77 11.62 -1.91
CA PHE A 124 -4.05 12.47 -0.76
C PHE A 124 -2.97 12.30 0.29
N ARG A 125 -2.47 13.40 0.78
CA ARG A 125 -1.50 13.41 1.87
C ARG A 125 -1.99 14.29 3.01
N PRO A 126 -1.92 13.80 4.27
CA PRO A 126 -2.14 14.64 5.45
C PRO A 126 -1.05 15.71 5.47
N ILE A 127 -1.45 16.94 5.74
CA ILE A 127 -0.54 18.05 5.81
C ILE A 127 -0.30 18.37 7.28
N TYR A 128 0.73 17.78 7.84
CA TYR A 128 1.25 18.17 9.14
C TYR A 128 2.68 18.68 8.95
N ALA A 129 2.95 19.88 9.47
CA ALA A 129 4.32 20.36 9.54
C ALA A 129 5.11 19.53 10.54
N VAL A 130 6.37 19.29 10.27
CA VAL A 130 7.30 18.66 11.23
C VAL A 130 7.24 19.43 12.55
N GLY A 131 6.93 18.75 13.66
CA GLY A 131 6.74 19.38 14.96
C GLY A 131 5.29 19.68 15.35
N GLY A 132 4.28 19.17 14.62
CA GLY A 132 2.86 19.24 15.02
C GLY A 132 2.15 20.58 14.74
N GLN A 133 2.76 21.48 13.98
CA GLN A 133 2.11 22.72 13.55
C GLN A 133 1.24 22.48 12.31
N GLU A 134 0.07 23.11 12.26
CA GLU A 134 -0.80 23.06 11.08
C GLU A 134 -0.19 23.90 9.92
N LEU A 135 -0.39 23.45 8.70
CA LEU A 135 0.13 24.13 7.49
C LEU A 135 -0.35 25.58 7.34
N GLY A 136 -1.44 25.93 8.03
CA GLY A 136 -1.96 27.31 8.09
C GLY A 136 -0.94 28.35 8.56
N TYR A 137 0.03 27.93 9.36
CA TYR A 137 1.08 28.81 9.86
C TYR A 137 2.27 29.02 8.91
N LEU A 138 2.36 28.24 7.82
CA LEU A 138 3.40 28.44 6.83
C LEU A 138 2.99 29.56 5.85
N PRO A 139 3.88 30.50 5.52
CA PRO A 139 3.62 31.53 4.51
C PRO A 139 3.49 30.87 3.12
N GLY A 140 2.64 31.44 2.27
CA GLY A 140 2.44 31.00 0.89
C GLY A 140 1.04 30.45 0.60
N SER A 141 0.74 30.27 -0.69
CA SER A 141 -0.49 29.66 -1.18
C SER A 141 -0.56 28.17 -0.87
N GLU A 142 -1.75 27.56 -0.91
CA GLU A 142 -1.88 26.09 -0.74
C GLU A 142 -1.06 25.30 -1.77
N ALA A 143 -0.97 25.78 -3.01
CA ALA A 143 -0.17 25.18 -4.06
C ALA A 143 1.33 25.21 -3.72
N GLU A 144 1.85 26.35 -3.22
CA GLU A 144 3.23 26.46 -2.78
C GLU A 144 3.54 25.57 -1.58
N LYS A 145 2.60 25.44 -0.66
CA LYS A 145 2.72 24.57 0.50
C LYS A 145 2.72 23.09 0.11
N MET A 146 2.01 22.71 -0.97
CA MET A 146 1.97 21.34 -1.50
C MET A 146 3.16 20.97 -2.39
N ASN A 147 3.96 21.95 -2.85
CA ASN A 147 5.07 21.71 -3.79
C ASN A 147 6.08 20.64 -3.28
N PRO A 148 6.54 20.65 -2.01
CA PRO A 148 7.45 19.62 -1.53
C PRO A 148 6.91 18.19 -1.61
N TRP A 149 5.60 17.99 -1.40
CA TRP A 149 4.98 16.66 -1.50
C TRP A 149 4.71 16.25 -2.94
N GLY A 150 4.33 17.18 -3.79
CA GLY A 150 4.27 16.97 -5.24
C GLY A 150 5.63 16.55 -5.77
N GLN A 151 6.70 17.20 -5.32
CA GLN A 151 8.06 16.83 -5.65
C GLN A 151 8.42 15.42 -5.18
N ALA A 152 8.08 15.03 -3.96
CA ALA A 152 8.35 13.69 -3.46
C ALA A 152 7.62 12.58 -4.26
N VAL A 153 6.40 12.83 -4.72
CA VAL A 153 5.68 11.93 -5.62
C VAL A 153 6.35 11.88 -6.99
N HIS A 154 6.75 13.04 -7.53
CA HIS A 154 7.48 13.14 -8.79
C HIS A 154 8.82 12.39 -8.72
N ASP A 155 9.59 12.54 -7.64
CA ASP A 155 10.85 11.83 -7.43
C ASP A 155 10.64 10.31 -7.38
N THR A 156 9.56 9.88 -6.73
CA THR A 156 9.19 8.46 -6.71
C THR A 156 8.87 7.97 -8.12
N LEU A 157 8.10 8.72 -8.91
CA LEU A 157 7.80 8.37 -10.31
C LEU A 157 9.08 8.28 -11.15
N THR A 158 9.94 9.28 -11.07
CA THR A 158 11.21 9.33 -11.81
C THR A 158 12.13 8.15 -11.46
N SER A 159 12.02 7.61 -10.25
CA SER A 159 12.78 6.43 -9.83
C SER A 159 12.27 5.10 -10.42
N VAL A 160 11.03 5.05 -10.88
CA VAL A 160 10.37 3.81 -11.35
C VAL A 160 9.99 3.83 -12.83
N THR A 161 10.05 5.00 -13.49
CA THR A 161 9.72 5.15 -14.92
C THR A 161 10.61 6.18 -15.61
N THR A 162 10.42 6.36 -16.92
CA THR A 162 11.22 7.30 -17.70
C THR A 162 10.67 8.73 -17.61
N PRO A 163 11.52 9.76 -17.87
CA PRO A 163 11.09 11.16 -17.87
C PRO A 163 9.92 11.44 -18.84
N GLU A 164 9.90 10.77 -20.00
CA GLU A 164 8.86 10.93 -21.01
C GLU A 164 7.49 10.48 -20.48
N VAL A 165 7.45 9.38 -19.73
CA VAL A 165 6.22 8.89 -19.10
C VAL A 165 5.77 9.84 -17.99
N VAL A 166 6.68 10.37 -17.18
CA VAL A 166 6.36 11.37 -16.15
C VAL A 166 5.75 12.62 -16.77
N GLU A 167 6.31 13.08 -17.89
CA GLU A 167 5.81 14.23 -18.64
C GLU A 167 4.41 13.95 -19.22
N GLU A 168 4.18 12.78 -19.80
CA GLU A 168 2.88 12.38 -20.34
C GLU A 168 1.82 12.33 -19.24
N VAL A 169 2.12 11.68 -18.10
CA VAL A 169 1.22 11.59 -16.93
C VAL A 169 0.83 12.98 -16.44
N SER A 170 1.80 13.89 -16.37
CA SER A 170 1.59 15.27 -15.93
C SER A 170 0.77 16.08 -16.94
N ALA A 171 1.14 16.02 -18.22
CA ALA A 171 0.48 16.77 -19.29
C ALA A 171 -0.99 16.34 -19.49
N ARG A 172 -1.29 15.06 -19.28
CA ARG A 172 -2.66 14.53 -19.37
C ARG A 172 -3.46 14.67 -18.08
N GLY A 173 -2.87 15.17 -17.00
CA GLY A 173 -3.55 15.28 -15.69
C GLY A 173 -3.98 13.94 -15.11
N LEU A 174 -3.25 12.86 -15.38
CA LEU A 174 -3.58 11.50 -14.93
C LEU A 174 -3.19 11.24 -13.49
N LEU A 175 -2.40 12.12 -12.90
CA LEU A 175 -1.99 12.09 -11.50
C LEU A 175 -2.25 13.44 -10.85
N GLU A 176 -3.03 13.42 -9.79
CA GLU A 176 -3.27 14.58 -8.92
C GLU A 176 -2.65 14.32 -7.54
N VAL A 177 -1.94 15.29 -6.99
CA VAL A 177 -1.46 15.27 -5.61
C VAL A 177 -2.15 16.38 -4.85
N LEU A 178 -2.95 16.03 -3.84
CA LEU A 178 -3.86 16.95 -3.17
C LEU A 178 -3.71 16.85 -1.64
N PRO A 179 -3.87 18.00 -0.94
CA PRO A 179 -4.04 17.97 0.50
C PRO A 179 -5.34 17.23 0.86
N LEU A 180 -5.32 16.54 1.98
CA LEU A 180 -6.49 15.77 2.41
C LEU A 180 -7.74 16.63 2.66
N THR A 181 -7.54 17.90 2.98
CA THR A 181 -8.64 18.88 3.13
C THR A 181 -9.51 18.99 1.89
N HIS A 182 -8.95 18.74 0.71
CA HIS A 182 -9.65 18.78 -0.57
C HIS A 182 -10.58 17.59 -0.83
N ILE A 183 -10.60 16.59 0.03
CA ILE A 183 -11.53 15.46 -0.10
C ILE A 183 -12.97 15.84 0.25
N ARG A 184 -13.16 16.90 1.04
CA ARG A 184 -14.49 17.37 1.44
C ARG A 184 -15.25 17.88 0.22
N GLY A 185 -16.51 17.43 0.05
CA GLY A 185 -17.36 17.82 -1.07
C GLY A 185 -17.06 17.09 -2.40
N ARG A 186 -16.04 16.24 -2.46
CA ARG A 186 -15.76 15.38 -3.63
C ARG A 186 -16.39 14.00 -3.44
N SER A 187 -16.94 13.46 -4.51
CA SER A 187 -17.21 12.04 -4.67
C SER A 187 -16.20 11.50 -5.67
N LEU A 188 -15.46 10.48 -5.27
CA LEU A 188 -14.35 9.93 -6.06
C LEU A 188 -14.86 8.74 -6.85
N HIS A 189 -15.08 8.92 -8.16
CA HIS A 189 -15.51 7.88 -9.08
C HIS A 189 -14.37 7.54 -10.04
N ASP A 190 -14.31 6.31 -10.49
CA ASP A 190 -13.35 5.85 -11.50
C ASP A 190 -11.90 6.24 -11.20
N ALA A 191 -11.55 6.32 -9.92
CA ALA A 191 -10.27 6.81 -9.45
C ALA A 191 -9.52 5.75 -8.65
N PHE A 192 -8.21 5.69 -8.89
CA PHE A 192 -7.27 4.97 -8.03
C PHE A 192 -6.73 5.96 -6.99
N VAL A 193 -7.20 5.82 -5.76
CA VAL A 193 -6.91 6.77 -4.67
C VAL A 193 -5.80 6.21 -3.79
N ILE A 194 -4.81 7.02 -3.48
CA ILE A 194 -3.74 6.70 -2.53
C ILE A 194 -3.84 7.70 -1.38
N VAL A 195 -3.99 7.19 -0.16
CA VAL A 195 -3.88 7.99 1.06
C VAL A 195 -2.52 7.69 1.67
N ASP A 196 -1.57 8.58 1.44
CA ASP A 196 -0.19 8.45 1.91
C ASP A 196 -0.07 8.95 3.35
N GLU A 197 0.83 8.34 4.15
CA GLU A 197 1.05 8.66 5.58
C GLU A 197 -0.24 8.57 6.42
N ALA A 198 -1.07 7.56 6.14
CA ALA A 198 -2.39 7.41 6.77
C ALA A 198 -2.35 7.18 8.28
N GLN A 199 -1.19 6.83 8.88
CA GLN A 199 -1.00 6.73 10.33
C GLN A 199 -1.18 8.06 11.05
N SER A 200 -1.02 9.18 10.33
CA SER A 200 -1.19 10.53 10.88
C SER A 200 -2.67 10.95 10.94
N LEU A 201 -3.60 10.13 10.44
CA LEU A 201 -5.02 10.44 10.39
C LEU A 201 -5.77 9.97 11.64
N GLU A 202 -6.55 10.87 12.20
CA GLU A 202 -7.56 10.50 13.18
C GLU A 202 -8.63 9.59 12.56
N ARG A 203 -9.21 8.71 13.37
CA ARG A 203 -10.22 7.74 12.94
C ARG A 203 -11.36 8.37 12.14
N ASN A 204 -11.92 9.49 12.62
CA ASN A 204 -13.04 10.16 11.96
C ASN A 204 -12.66 10.73 10.59
N VAL A 205 -11.43 11.20 10.44
CA VAL A 205 -10.91 11.71 9.18
C VAL A 205 -10.76 10.56 8.17
N LEU A 206 -10.17 9.44 8.58
CA LEU A 206 -10.01 8.27 7.72
C LEU A 206 -11.37 7.69 7.31
N LEU A 207 -12.34 7.59 8.22
CA LEU A 207 -13.70 7.16 7.90
C LEU A 207 -14.36 8.11 6.89
N THR A 208 -14.14 9.43 7.01
CA THR A 208 -14.62 10.40 6.03
C THR A 208 -14.01 10.14 4.66
N VAL A 209 -12.71 9.88 4.58
CA VAL A 209 -12.02 9.54 3.33
C VAL A 209 -12.65 8.30 2.69
N LEU A 210 -12.77 7.22 3.43
CA LEU A 210 -13.30 5.95 2.92
C LEU A 210 -14.76 6.07 2.48
N SER A 211 -15.57 6.88 3.16
CA SER A 211 -16.98 7.12 2.78
C SER A 211 -17.15 7.94 1.49
N ARG A 212 -16.09 8.55 0.96
CA ARG A 212 -16.11 9.30 -0.30
C ARG A 212 -15.80 8.46 -1.53
N MET A 213 -15.42 7.20 -1.35
CA MET A 213 -15.17 6.29 -2.45
C MET A 213 -16.47 6.03 -3.19
N GLY A 214 -16.54 6.46 -4.45
CA GLY A 214 -17.68 6.27 -5.34
C GLY A 214 -17.58 5.00 -6.17
N ALA A 215 -18.42 4.90 -7.19
CA ALA A 215 -18.40 3.76 -8.10
C ALA A 215 -17.03 3.61 -8.78
N ASN A 216 -16.57 2.35 -8.93
CA ASN A 216 -15.29 2.00 -9.54
C ASN A 216 -14.09 2.76 -8.95
N ALA A 217 -14.14 3.09 -7.65
CA ALA A 217 -13.00 3.64 -6.94
C ALA A 217 -12.27 2.55 -6.16
N ARG A 218 -10.96 2.68 -6.07
CA ARG A 218 -10.10 1.88 -5.21
C ARG A 218 -9.29 2.80 -4.32
N VAL A 219 -9.05 2.39 -3.08
CA VAL A 219 -8.21 3.15 -2.16
C VAL A 219 -7.06 2.29 -1.62
N VAL A 220 -5.88 2.88 -1.63
CA VAL A 220 -4.67 2.32 -1.02
C VAL A 220 -4.27 3.21 0.14
N LEU A 221 -4.11 2.62 1.32
CA LEU A 221 -3.62 3.30 2.52
C LEU A 221 -2.15 2.91 2.72
N THR A 222 -1.23 3.85 2.59
CA THR A 222 0.17 3.62 2.98
C THR A 222 0.41 4.18 4.36
N HIS A 223 1.07 3.44 5.24
CA HIS A 223 1.27 3.87 6.61
C HIS A 223 2.51 3.27 7.27
N ASP A 224 3.05 4.00 8.23
CA ASP A 224 4.11 3.55 9.13
C ASP A 224 3.71 3.89 10.57
N VAL A 225 3.29 2.89 11.34
CA VAL A 225 2.80 3.11 12.72
C VAL A 225 3.91 3.54 13.69
N ALA A 226 5.17 3.39 13.31
CA ALA A 226 6.31 3.86 14.08
C ALA A 226 6.61 5.36 13.86
N GLN A 227 6.15 5.92 12.71
CA GLN A 227 6.34 7.33 12.37
C GLN A 227 5.00 8.08 12.48
N ARG A 228 4.84 8.87 13.54
CA ARG A 228 3.62 9.65 13.78
C ARG A 228 3.97 11.11 13.95
N ASP A 229 3.74 11.90 12.92
CA ASP A 229 3.93 13.35 12.96
C ASP A 229 2.77 14.06 13.70
N ASN A 230 1.60 13.44 13.74
CA ASN A 230 0.45 13.96 14.47
C ASN A 230 0.39 13.40 15.89
N LEU A 231 0.88 14.16 16.85
CA LEU A 231 0.89 13.81 18.28
C LEU A 231 -0.52 13.69 18.91
N ARG A 232 -1.58 14.18 18.22
CA ARG A 232 -2.97 14.05 18.65
C ARG A 232 -3.55 12.67 18.37
N VAL A 233 -2.94 11.89 17.47
CA VAL A 233 -3.35 10.52 17.17
C VAL A 233 -2.82 9.61 18.28
N GLY A 234 -3.67 9.31 19.24
CA GLY A 234 -3.37 8.45 20.37
C GLY A 234 -3.39 6.95 20.01
N ARG A 235 -3.57 6.09 21.03
CA ARG A 235 -3.63 4.61 20.89
C ARG A 235 -4.70 4.10 19.92
N TYR A 236 -5.64 4.95 19.50
CA TYR A 236 -6.76 4.64 18.58
C TYR A 236 -6.57 5.35 17.24
N ASP A 237 -5.40 5.17 16.61
CA ASP A 237 -5.23 5.71 15.28
C ASP A 237 -6.23 5.07 14.29
N GLY A 238 -6.61 5.86 13.29
CA GLY A 238 -7.65 5.45 12.34
C GLY A 238 -7.27 4.24 11.53
N VAL A 239 -5.98 4.12 11.16
CA VAL A 239 -5.46 3.02 10.33
C VAL A 239 -5.50 1.71 11.08
N VAL A 240 -5.02 1.66 12.34
CA VAL A 240 -5.06 0.43 13.14
C VAL A 240 -6.51 -0.02 13.34
N ALA A 241 -7.42 0.91 13.65
CA ALA A 241 -8.84 0.59 13.82
C ALA A 241 -9.46 0.03 12.53
N VAL A 242 -9.14 0.59 11.36
CA VAL A 242 -9.63 0.10 10.06
C VAL A 242 -9.08 -1.30 9.77
N VAL A 243 -7.78 -1.52 9.95
CA VAL A 243 -7.15 -2.84 9.72
C VAL A 243 -7.79 -3.90 10.61
N GLU A 244 -7.94 -3.65 11.92
CA GLU A 244 -8.53 -4.62 12.84
C GLU A 244 -10.01 -4.91 12.57
N LYS A 245 -10.78 -3.91 12.14
CA LYS A 245 -12.21 -4.08 11.87
C LYS A 245 -12.52 -4.71 10.52
N LEU A 246 -11.70 -4.46 9.50
CA LEU A 246 -11.94 -4.94 8.14
C LEU A 246 -11.15 -6.22 7.80
N LYS A 247 -10.23 -6.63 8.66
CA LYS A 247 -9.45 -7.85 8.49
C LYS A 247 -10.34 -9.07 8.23
N GLY A 248 -10.07 -9.77 7.12
CA GLY A 248 -10.84 -10.93 6.68
C GLY A 248 -12.07 -10.61 5.82
N HIS A 249 -12.41 -9.33 5.62
CA HIS A 249 -13.45 -8.95 4.67
C HIS A 249 -12.94 -9.07 3.22
N PRO A 250 -13.71 -9.64 2.26
CA PRO A 250 -13.25 -9.83 0.87
C PRO A 250 -12.84 -8.56 0.14
N LEU A 251 -13.44 -7.41 0.47
CA LEU A 251 -13.10 -6.11 -0.13
C LEU A 251 -11.86 -5.45 0.49
N PHE A 252 -11.28 -6.03 1.54
CA PHE A 252 -10.16 -5.45 2.27
C PHE A 252 -8.97 -6.39 2.32
N ALA A 253 -7.79 -5.87 2.02
CA ALA A 253 -6.53 -6.58 2.19
C ALA A 253 -5.50 -5.73 2.95
N HIS A 254 -4.67 -6.40 3.73
CA HIS A 254 -3.56 -5.78 4.45
C HIS A 254 -2.29 -6.60 4.28
N VAL A 255 -1.18 -5.92 4.03
CA VAL A 255 0.16 -6.50 4.06
C VAL A 255 1.13 -5.56 4.73
N THR A 256 2.02 -6.11 5.57
CA THR A 256 3.13 -5.36 6.18
C THR A 256 4.43 -5.69 5.46
N LEU A 257 5.11 -4.65 4.99
CA LEU A 257 6.42 -4.74 4.34
C LEU A 257 7.50 -4.59 5.41
N ASN A 258 8.26 -5.64 5.66
CA ASN A 258 9.25 -5.65 6.74
C ASN A 258 10.67 -5.30 6.24
N ARG A 259 10.96 -5.57 4.96
CA ARG A 259 12.29 -5.36 4.41
C ARG A 259 12.44 -3.95 3.87
N SER A 260 13.39 -3.20 4.43
CA SER A 260 13.77 -1.88 3.91
C SER A 260 14.68 -2.02 2.69
N GLU A 261 14.40 -1.25 1.64
CA GLU A 261 15.22 -1.13 0.43
C GLU A 261 16.14 0.12 0.49
N ARG A 262 16.31 0.68 1.67
CA ARG A 262 17.16 1.87 1.89
C ARG A 262 18.65 1.55 1.73
N SER A 263 19.46 2.60 1.51
CA SER A 263 20.91 2.50 1.54
C SER A 263 21.43 1.99 2.89
N ALA A 264 22.64 1.42 2.88
CA ALA A 264 23.29 0.93 4.12
C ALA A 264 23.39 2.02 5.21
N ILE A 265 23.60 3.28 4.82
CA ILE A 265 23.65 4.42 5.74
C ILE A 265 22.28 4.65 6.40
N ALA A 266 21.21 4.69 5.60
CA ALA A 266 19.87 4.92 6.14
C ALA A 266 19.38 3.75 7.00
N ALA A 267 19.75 2.52 6.67
CA ALA A 267 19.47 1.35 7.47
C ALA A 267 20.20 1.41 8.83
N LEU A 268 21.49 1.74 8.82
CA LEU A 268 22.31 1.88 10.02
C LEU A 268 21.76 2.97 10.98
N VAL A 269 21.42 4.13 10.43
CA VAL A 269 20.87 5.24 11.23
C VAL A 269 19.54 4.84 11.87
N THR A 270 18.67 4.16 11.13
CA THR A 270 17.38 3.67 11.64
C THR A 270 17.57 2.66 12.76
N GLU A 271 18.49 1.70 12.60
CA GLU A 271 18.78 0.66 13.58
C GLU A 271 19.39 1.26 14.88
N MET A 272 20.33 2.19 14.73
CA MET A 272 21.08 2.74 15.87
C MET A 272 20.35 3.84 16.65
N LEU A 273 19.42 4.57 16.00
CA LEU A 273 18.74 5.73 16.64
C LEU A 273 17.30 5.40 17.08
N GLU A 274 16.63 4.40 16.51
CA GLU A 274 15.30 3.98 16.98
C GLU A 274 15.34 3.24 18.32
N ASP A 275 16.48 2.66 18.72
CA ASP A 275 16.68 1.97 20.01
C ASP A 275 17.06 2.93 21.16
N LEU A 276 17.16 4.24 20.91
CA LEU A 276 17.40 5.21 21.97
C LEU A 276 16.11 5.48 22.75
N PRO A 277 16.10 5.33 24.09
CA PRO A 277 14.93 5.66 24.90
C PRO A 277 14.60 7.15 24.77
N GLN A 278 13.31 7.43 24.48
CA GLN A 278 12.75 8.79 24.48
C GLN A 278 12.61 9.33 25.88
#